data_c61f635c2167d722075ac00328dbccb5
#
_entry.id   c61f635c2167d722075ac00328dbccb5
#
_cell.length_a   1.000
_cell.length_b   1.000
_cell.length_c   1.000
_cell.angle_alpha   90.00
_cell.angle_beta   90.00
_cell.angle_gamma   90.00
#
_symmetry.space_group_name_H-M   'P 1'
#
loop_
_entity.id
_entity.type
_entity.pdbx_description
1 polymer ?
#
loop_
_entity_poly.entity_id
_entity_poly.type
_entity_poly.pdbx_seq_one_letter_code
_entity_poly.pdbx_strand_id
1 'polypeptide(L)'
;MSIHKLTDTLSVSPQIKAADLPALHAAGVRAIICNRPDGEGADQPTVAEIRAAAAPLGIEVHYLPVDTGKVTDDQAAQFDALVASLDGPVLAYCRTGTRSATLWALAQAGLRPLNDIV
;
A
#
# COMPACT_ATOMS: atom_id res chain seq x y z
N MET A 1 -10.00 -0.04 12.10
CA MET A 1 -8.91 -0.13 11.10
C MET A 1 -7.69 0.60 11.65
N SER A 2 -6.54 -0.07 11.67
CA SER A 2 -5.30 0.49 12.21
C SER A 2 -4.43 1.03 11.08
N ILE A 3 -4.38 2.34 10.96
CA ILE A 3 -3.58 3.01 9.92
C ILE A 3 -2.33 3.58 10.57
N HIS A 4 -1.17 3.27 9.99
CA HIS A 4 0.11 3.78 10.46
C HIS A 4 0.72 4.69 9.40
N LYS A 5 0.92 5.94 9.75
CA LYS A 5 1.55 6.93 8.86
C LYS A 5 3.06 6.71 8.85
N LEU A 6 3.62 6.46 7.67
CA LEU A 6 5.08 6.30 7.49
C LEU A 6 5.74 7.59 7.06
N THR A 7 5.07 8.35 6.18
CA THR A 7 5.53 9.67 5.72
C THR A 7 4.32 10.60 5.66
N ASP A 8 4.52 11.84 5.28
CA ASP A 8 3.42 12.78 5.11
C ASP A 8 2.43 12.35 4.03
N THR A 9 2.85 11.51 3.09
CA THR A 9 2.03 11.09 1.96
C THR A 9 1.75 9.60 1.91
N LEU A 10 2.39 8.78 2.73
CA LEU A 10 2.23 7.32 2.72
C LEU A 10 1.84 6.79 4.08
N SER A 11 0.77 6.01 4.10
CA SER A 11 0.34 5.24 5.28
C SER A 11 0.20 3.77 4.91
N VAL A 12 0.27 2.90 5.89
CA VAL A 12 0.05 1.46 5.71
C VAL A 12 -1.04 0.98 6.66
N SER A 13 -1.73 -0.10 6.28
CA SER A 13 -2.78 -0.67 7.10
C SER A 13 -2.90 -2.18 6.88
N PRO A 14 -3.58 -2.89 7.81
CA PRO A 14 -4.06 -4.23 7.53
C PRO A 14 -5.11 -4.22 6.43
N GLN A 15 -5.62 -5.41 6.08
CA GLN A 15 -6.66 -5.59 5.08
C GLN A 15 -7.83 -4.62 5.31
N ILE A 16 -8.22 -3.93 4.25
CA ILE A 16 -9.38 -3.03 4.22
C ILE A 16 -10.58 -3.72 3.57
N LYS A 17 -11.75 -3.17 3.78
CA LYS A 17 -13.02 -3.65 3.20
C LYS A 17 -13.65 -2.53 2.38
N ALA A 18 -14.57 -2.90 1.50
CA ALA A 18 -15.34 -1.91 0.73
C ALA A 18 -16.00 -0.86 1.62
N ALA A 19 -16.52 -1.28 2.78
CA ALA A 19 -17.15 -0.37 3.73
C ALA A 19 -16.21 0.66 4.34
N ASP A 20 -14.90 0.46 4.25
CA ASP A 20 -13.91 1.39 4.78
C ASP A 20 -13.62 2.56 3.83
N LEU A 21 -13.97 2.43 2.54
CA LEU A 21 -13.59 3.41 1.53
C LEU A 21 -14.14 4.82 1.79
N PRO A 22 -15.40 5.00 2.22
CA PRO A 22 -15.88 6.35 2.53
C PRO A 22 -15.06 7.04 3.63
N ALA A 23 -14.68 6.33 4.67
CA ALA A 23 -13.87 6.89 5.76
C ALA A 23 -12.46 7.24 5.27
N LEU A 24 -11.87 6.41 4.42
CA LEU A 24 -10.56 6.68 3.82
C LEU A 24 -10.61 7.92 2.93
N HIS A 25 -11.66 8.05 2.13
CA HIS A 25 -11.88 9.22 1.30
C HIS A 25 -12.00 10.49 2.16
N ALA A 26 -12.78 10.41 3.25
CA ALA A 26 -12.95 11.54 4.17
C ALA A 26 -11.62 11.91 4.85
N ALA A 27 -10.72 10.93 5.06
CA ALA A 27 -9.40 11.17 5.63
C ALA A 27 -8.40 11.74 4.61
N GLY A 28 -8.80 11.88 3.35
CA GLY A 28 -7.96 12.49 2.32
C GLY A 28 -7.19 11.50 1.45
N VAL A 29 -7.41 10.20 1.60
CA VAL A 29 -6.73 9.18 0.78
C VAL A 29 -7.13 9.36 -0.69
N ARG A 30 -6.14 9.44 -1.56
CA ARG A 30 -6.33 9.64 -3.01
C ARG A 30 -6.00 8.41 -3.82
N ALA A 31 -5.13 7.54 -3.31
CA ALA A 31 -4.75 6.32 -4.00
C ALA A 31 -4.51 5.20 -2.98
N ILE A 32 -4.73 3.98 -3.42
CA ILE A 32 -4.56 2.77 -2.61
C ILE A 32 -3.66 1.81 -3.38
N ILE A 33 -2.73 1.18 -2.67
CA ILE A 33 -1.89 0.11 -3.21
C ILE A 33 -2.21 -1.17 -2.44
N CYS A 34 -2.63 -2.21 -3.18
CA CYS A 34 -2.87 -3.54 -2.62
C CYS A 34 -1.61 -4.39 -2.78
N ASN A 35 -0.96 -4.71 -1.67
CA ASN A 35 0.21 -5.60 -1.68
C ASN A 35 -0.14 -7.04 -1.33
N ARG A 36 -1.39 -7.32 -1.02
CA ARG A 36 -1.85 -8.67 -0.68
C ARG A 36 -2.35 -9.39 -1.92
N PRO A 37 -1.76 -10.56 -2.28
CA PRO A 37 -2.29 -11.33 -3.40
C PRO A 37 -3.74 -11.75 -3.17
N ASP A 38 -4.56 -11.69 -4.21
CA ASP A 38 -5.93 -12.19 -4.15
C ASP A 38 -5.91 -13.69 -3.85
N GLY A 39 -6.90 -14.15 -3.08
CA GLY A 39 -7.03 -15.57 -2.76
C GLY A 39 -6.11 -16.06 -1.65
N GLU A 40 -5.42 -15.17 -0.96
CA GLU A 40 -4.54 -15.55 0.15
C GLU A 40 -5.32 -16.04 1.36
N GLY A 41 -6.46 -15.44 1.62
CA GLY A 41 -7.37 -15.81 2.71
C GLY A 41 -8.76 -16.14 2.20
N ALA A 42 -9.49 -17.01 2.94
CA ALA A 42 -10.81 -17.49 2.51
C ALA A 42 -11.85 -16.37 2.36
N ASP A 43 -11.83 -15.40 3.27
CA ASP A 43 -12.82 -14.33 3.31
C ASP A 43 -12.24 -12.98 2.86
N GLN A 44 -11.13 -13.04 2.15
CA GLN A 44 -10.44 -11.83 1.72
C GLN A 44 -11.18 -11.15 0.58
N PRO A 45 -11.50 -9.85 0.71
CA PRO A 45 -11.98 -9.07 -0.43
C PRO A 45 -10.94 -9.05 -1.54
N THR A 46 -11.38 -9.19 -2.79
CA THR A 46 -10.49 -9.09 -3.94
C THR A 46 -10.10 -7.63 -4.19
N VAL A 47 -8.99 -7.43 -4.89
CA VAL A 47 -8.60 -6.08 -5.31
C VAL A 47 -9.67 -5.46 -6.22
N ALA A 48 -10.35 -6.29 -7.02
CA ALA A 48 -11.44 -5.83 -7.87
C ALA A 48 -12.62 -5.27 -7.06
N GLU A 49 -12.96 -5.91 -5.93
CA GLU A 49 -14.01 -5.42 -5.04
C GLU A 49 -13.63 -4.08 -4.41
N ILE A 50 -12.39 -3.95 -3.98
CA ILE A 50 -11.89 -2.69 -3.41
C ILE A 50 -11.90 -1.60 -4.49
N ARG A 51 -11.44 -1.93 -5.71
CA ARG A 51 -11.42 -0.99 -6.83
C ARG A 51 -12.83 -0.50 -7.18
N ALA A 52 -13.80 -1.41 -7.19
CA ALA A 52 -15.19 -1.06 -7.47
C ALA A 52 -15.76 -0.09 -6.42
N ALA A 53 -15.44 -0.29 -5.15
CA ALA A 53 -15.86 0.62 -4.07
C ALA A 53 -15.14 1.96 -4.11
N ALA A 54 -13.91 1.98 -4.58
CA ALA A 54 -13.08 3.19 -4.66
C ALA A 54 -13.43 4.09 -5.85
N ALA A 55 -13.86 3.51 -6.96
CA ALA A 55 -14.10 4.25 -8.20
C ALA A 55 -15.07 5.42 -8.04
N PRO A 56 -16.25 5.27 -7.38
CA PRO A 56 -17.16 6.40 -7.20
C PRO A 56 -16.58 7.53 -6.34
N LEU A 57 -15.56 7.24 -5.55
CA LEU A 57 -14.91 8.21 -4.67
C LEU A 57 -13.70 8.87 -5.32
N GLY A 58 -13.36 8.49 -6.55
CA GLY A 58 -12.21 9.02 -7.25
C GLY A 58 -10.88 8.53 -6.70
N ILE A 59 -10.87 7.41 -5.97
CA ILE A 59 -9.65 6.81 -5.42
C ILE A 59 -9.12 5.79 -6.42
N GLU A 60 -7.86 5.96 -6.85
CA GLU A 60 -7.18 4.98 -7.70
C GLU A 60 -6.73 3.78 -6.85
N VAL A 61 -6.87 2.57 -7.38
CA VAL A 61 -6.39 1.35 -6.72
C VAL A 61 -5.40 0.64 -7.62
N HIS A 62 -4.21 0.43 -7.10
CA HIS A 62 -3.12 -0.24 -7.79
C HIS A 62 -2.83 -1.58 -7.14
N TYR A 63 -2.57 -2.59 -7.95
CA TYR A 63 -2.31 -3.95 -7.49
C TYR A 63 -0.84 -4.27 -7.66
N LEU A 64 -0.12 -4.42 -6.55
CA LEU A 64 1.30 -4.78 -6.53
C LEU A 64 1.48 -5.92 -5.52
N PRO A 65 1.05 -7.15 -5.88
CA PRO A 65 1.04 -8.26 -4.93
C PRO A 65 2.44 -8.73 -4.58
N VAL A 66 2.62 -9.04 -3.29
CA VAL A 66 3.88 -9.54 -2.75
C VAL A 66 3.57 -10.69 -1.79
N ASP A 67 4.21 -11.83 -1.99
CA ASP A 67 4.02 -13.00 -1.13
C ASP A 67 4.69 -12.78 0.23
N THR A 68 4.05 -13.30 1.28
CA THR A 68 4.59 -13.24 2.64
C THR A 68 5.98 -13.88 2.70
N GLY A 69 6.92 -13.17 3.30
CA GLY A 69 8.29 -13.66 3.45
C GLY A 69 9.13 -13.62 2.19
N LYS A 70 8.61 -13.06 1.09
CA LYS A 70 9.29 -13.02 -0.21
C LYS A 70 9.39 -11.63 -0.78
N VAL A 71 9.54 -10.63 0.09
CA VAL A 71 9.74 -9.25 -0.35
C VAL A 71 11.15 -9.11 -0.92
N THR A 72 11.25 -8.58 -2.14
CA THR A 72 12.52 -8.39 -2.83
C THR A 72 12.85 -6.92 -3.01
N ASP A 73 14.12 -6.63 -3.28
CA ASP A 73 14.56 -5.26 -3.58
C ASP A 73 13.90 -4.72 -4.84
N ASP A 74 13.69 -5.56 -5.85
CA ASP A 74 13.00 -5.15 -7.09
C ASP A 74 11.55 -4.75 -6.80
N GLN A 75 10.86 -5.49 -5.96
CA GLN A 75 9.49 -5.16 -5.56
C GLN A 75 9.46 -3.87 -4.75
N ALA A 76 10.42 -3.67 -3.88
CA ALA A 76 10.55 -2.43 -3.10
C ALA A 76 10.78 -1.23 -4.02
N ALA A 77 11.62 -1.38 -5.05
CA ALA A 77 11.86 -0.32 -6.03
C ALA A 77 10.59 0.01 -6.83
N GLN A 78 9.83 -1.02 -7.25
CA GLN A 78 8.56 -0.83 -7.93
C GLN A 78 7.55 -0.10 -7.04
N PHE A 79 7.48 -0.50 -5.77
CA PHE A 79 6.59 0.14 -4.79
C PHE A 79 6.94 1.62 -4.63
N ASP A 80 8.22 1.92 -4.45
CA ASP A 80 8.68 3.30 -4.28
C ASP A 80 8.39 4.16 -5.51
N ALA A 81 8.66 3.64 -6.69
CA ALA A 81 8.37 4.33 -7.95
C ALA A 81 6.87 4.60 -8.10
N LEU A 82 6.03 3.63 -7.73
CA LEU A 82 4.59 3.79 -7.79
C LEU A 82 4.12 4.88 -6.83
N VAL A 83 4.57 4.86 -5.58
CA VAL A 83 4.23 5.88 -4.60
C VAL A 83 4.64 7.27 -5.08
N ALA A 84 5.84 7.38 -5.64
CA ALA A 84 6.36 8.66 -6.15
C ALA A 84 5.54 9.20 -7.33
N SER A 85 4.90 8.31 -8.10
CA SER A 85 4.09 8.69 -9.26
C SER A 85 2.67 9.12 -8.90
N LEU A 86 2.22 8.87 -7.67
CA LEU A 86 0.85 9.12 -7.26
C LEU A 86 0.73 10.48 -6.56
N ASP A 87 -0.38 11.18 -6.84
CA ASP A 87 -0.68 12.45 -6.22
C ASP A 87 -1.46 12.25 -4.93
N GLY A 88 -1.12 13.06 -3.92
CA GLY A 88 -1.84 13.10 -2.65
C GLY A 88 -1.52 11.91 -1.74
N PRO A 89 -2.25 11.77 -0.62
CA PRO A 89 -2.00 10.69 0.32
C PRO A 89 -2.33 9.32 -0.24
N VAL A 90 -1.43 8.36 -0.02
CA VAL A 90 -1.51 6.98 -0.48
C VAL A 90 -1.64 6.06 0.73
N LEU A 91 -2.53 5.09 0.64
CA LEU A 91 -2.64 4.00 1.60
C LEU A 91 -2.23 2.69 0.94
N ALA A 92 -1.21 2.04 1.48
CA ALA A 92 -0.82 0.70 1.06
C ALA A 92 -1.31 -0.32 2.11
N TYR A 93 -1.84 -1.44 1.66
CA TYR A 93 -2.31 -2.46 2.58
C TYR A 93 -1.89 -3.87 2.17
N CYS A 94 -1.76 -4.73 3.15
CA CYS A 94 -1.64 -6.17 2.99
C CYS A 94 -2.47 -6.82 4.11
N ARG A 95 -2.17 -8.06 4.48
CA ARG A 95 -2.95 -8.70 5.54
C ARG A 95 -2.84 -7.96 6.88
N THR A 96 -1.60 -7.62 7.29
CA THR A 96 -1.31 -6.99 8.59
C THR A 96 -0.72 -5.60 8.48
N GLY A 97 -0.34 -5.17 7.27
CA GLY A 97 0.42 -3.94 7.03
C GLY A 97 1.93 -4.15 6.99
N THR A 98 2.42 -5.30 7.43
CA THR A 98 3.87 -5.55 7.56
C THR A 98 4.57 -5.60 6.21
N ARG A 99 4.01 -6.30 5.21
CA ARG A 99 4.63 -6.36 3.87
C ARG A 99 4.74 -4.98 3.24
N SER A 100 3.67 -4.19 3.35
CA SER A 100 3.65 -2.83 2.82
C SER A 100 4.72 -1.96 3.50
N ALA A 101 4.83 -2.04 4.81
CA ALA A 101 5.86 -1.32 5.56
C ALA A 101 7.27 -1.80 5.21
N THR A 102 7.43 -3.11 5.01
CA THR A 102 8.73 -3.70 4.63
C THR A 102 9.17 -3.22 3.25
N LEU A 103 8.23 -3.15 2.28
CA LEU A 103 8.54 -2.61 0.95
C LEU A 103 9.06 -1.17 1.05
N TRP A 104 8.39 -0.35 1.83
CA TRP A 104 8.85 1.03 2.05
C TRP A 104 10.23 1.09 2.70
N ALA A 105 10.45 0.30 3.77
CA ALA A 105 11.72 0.30 4.49
C ALA A 105 12.88 -0.14 3.62
N LEU A 106 12.69 -1.19 2.81
CA LEU A 106 13.71 -1.68 1.87
C LEU A 106 14.02 -0.64 0.81
N ALA A 107 13.00 0.03 0.27
CA ALA A 107 13.19 1.06 -0.74
C ALA A 107 14.01 2.23 -0.18
N GLN A 108 13.72 2.66 1.05
CA GLN A 108 14.48 3.73 1.69
C GLN A 108 15.94 3.35 1.92
N ALA A 109 16.20 2.12 2.35
CA ALA A 109 17.55 1.62 2.56
C ALA A 109 18.33 1.57 1.24
N GLY A 110 17.69 1.08 0.16
CA GLY A 110 18.32 0.98 -1.16
C GLY A 110 18.57 2.31 -1.85
N LEU A 111 17.77 3.33 -1.50
CA LEU A 111 17.91 4.66 -2.10
C LEU A 111 18.91 5.55 -1.38
N ARG A 112 19.38 5.14 -0.21
CA ARG A 112 20.37 5.92 0.53
C ARG A 112 21.77 5.72 -0.04
N PRO A 113 22.49 6.80 -0.35
CA PRO A 113 23.91 6.69 -0.69
C PRO A 113 24.70 6.09 0.48
N LEU A 114 25.75 5.32 0.19
CA LEU A 114 26.56 4.69 1.23
C LEU A 114 27.14 5.68 2.23
N ASN A 115 27.51 6.85 1.76
CA ASN A 115 28.09 7.88 2.63
C ASN A 115 27.07 8.49 3.61
N ASP A 116 25.78 8.30 3.37
CA ASP A 116 24.73 8.75 4.30
C ASP A 116 24.48 7.74 5.41
N ILE A 117 24.98 6.53 5.26
CA ILE A 117 24.77 5.43 6.20
C ILE A 117 25.88 5.39 7.26
N VAL A 118 27.03 5.94 6.93
CA VAL A 118 28.25 5.91 7.77
C VAL A 118 28.20 7.00 8.83
#